data_d3c0b6d25ac31559f6e4fa72301bfb0a
#
_entry.id   d3c0b6d25ac31559f6e4fa72301bfb0a
#
_cell.length_a   1.000
_cell.length_b   1.000
_cell.length_c   1.000
_cell.angle_alpha   90.00
_cell.angle_beta   90.00
_cell.angle_gamma   90.00
#
_symmetry.space_group_name_H-M   'P 1'
#
loop_
_entity.id
_entity.type
_entity.pdbx_description
1 polymer ?
#
loop_
_entity_poly.entity_id
_entity_poly.type
_entity_poly.pdbx_seq_one_letter_code
_entity_poly.pdbx_strand_id
1 'polypeptide(L)'
;MAAVRALVVPRLAAASALAPLPGRLRPLHQRASTPRAALHGSASRPGARVALVLSGCGVYDGTEIHEASAILVHLSRGGAEVQIFAPDIPQMHVIDHTQGQPSEKESRNVLTESARIARGKISSLAQLSAANHDAAIFPGGFGAAKNLSTFAVDGKDCRVNEDVARVLKEFHGAGKPIGLCCIAPVLAAKVLRGVEVTVGHEQEEGGKWPYAGTAEAIKALGAKHCVKGVTEAHVDQKNKVVTTPAFMCDTALHHIHDGIGVMVRSVLELTGK
;
A
#
# COMPACT_ATOMS: atom_id res chain seq x y z
N MET A 1 28.69 -15.23 29.98
CA MET A 1 29.65 -15.47 28.89
C MET A 1 29.27 -16.78 28.22
N ALA A 2 28.66 -16.73 27.03
CA ALA A 2 28.42 -17.88 26.17
C ALA A 2 28.64 -17.42 24.73
N ALA A 3 29.65 -18.02 24.10
CA ALA A 3 30.16 -17.64 22.79
C ALA A 3 29.25 -18.16 21.67
N VAL A 4 28.90 -17.28 20.74
CA VAL A 4 28.20 -17.62 19.49
C VAL A 4 29.24 -18.16 18.52
N ARG A 5 29.14 -19.44 18.17
CA ARG A 5 29.94 -20.09 17.12
C ARG A 5 29.36 -19.75 15.74
N ALA A 6 30.18 -19.13 14.91
CA ALA A 6 29.91 -18.94 13.49
C ALA A 6 30.03 -20.29 12.75
N LEU A 7 28.97 -20.66 12.02
CA LEU A 7 28.97 -21.78 11.08
C LEU A 7 29.56 -21.33 9.74
N VAL A 8 30.74 -21.83 9.42
CA VAL A 8 31.39 -21.71 8.11
C VAL A 8 30.89 -22.86 7.23
N VAL A 9 30.26 -22.55 6.11
CA VAL A 9 29.86 -23.53 5.08
C VAL A 9 30.94 -23.59 4.01
N PRO A 10 31.52 -24.75 3.68
CA PRO A 10 32.51 -24.85 2.61
C PRO A 10 31.86 -24.86 1.22
N ARG A 11 32.41 -24.06 0.31
CA ARG A 11 32.11 -24.10 -1.13
C ARG A 11 32.75 -25.33 -1.76
N LEU A 12 31.94 -26.23 -2.33
CA LEU A 12 32.42 -27.26 -3.27
C LEU A 12 32.55 -26.62 -4.67
N ALA A 13 33.78 -26.61 -5.16
CA ALA A 13 34.09 -26.34 -6.57
C ALA A 13 34.12 -27.68 -7.32
N ALA A 14 33.21 -27.88 -8.27
CA ALA A 14 33.25 -28.99 -9.22
C ALA A 14 33.86 -28.49 -10.54
N ALA A 15 35.06 -28.90 -10.84
CA ALA A 15 35.67 -28.71 -12.15
C ALA A 15 35.29 -29.91 -13.05
N SER A 16 34.60 -29.66 -14.14
CA SER A 16 34.38 -30.63 -15.22
C SER A 16 35.28 -30.29 -16.39
N ALA A 17 36.29 -31.13 -16.63
CA ALA A 17 37.11 -31.10 -17.82
C ALA A 17 36.38 -31.79 -18.99
N LEU A 18 36.19 -31.11 -20.11
CA LEU A 18 35.76 -31.69 -21.38
C LEU A 18 36.94 -31.67 -22.38
N ALA A 19 37.29 -32.86 -22.86
CA ALA A 19 38.29 -33.07 -23.90
C ALA A 19 37.70 -32.75 -25.31
N PRO A 20 38.55 -32.33 -26.27
CA PRO A 20 38.09 -32.00 -27.61
C PRO A 20 38.08 -33.23 -28.56
N LEU A 21 37.05 -33.35 -29.37
CA LEU A 21 36.96 -34.28 -30.48
C LEU A 21 37.33 -33.58 -31.81
N PRO A 22 38.01 -34.28 -32.77
CA PRO A 22 38.52 -33.67 -33.98
C PRO A 22 37.46 -33.50 -35.05
N GLY A 23 37.65 -32.43 -35.80
CA GLY A 23 36.73 -31.91 -36.79
C GLY A 23 36.56 -32.70 -38.10
N ARG A 24 35.48 -32.38 -38.78
CA ARG A 24 35.35 -32.49 -40.26
C ARG A 24 34.88 -31.16 -40.83
N LEU A 25 35.68 -30.58 -41.68
CA LEU A 25 35.33 -29.44 -42.54
C LEU A 25 34.28 -29.85 -43.58
N ARG A 26 33.20 -29.05 -43.68
CA ARG A 26 32.27 -29.05 -44.83
C ARG A 26 32.10 -27.63 -45.37
N PRO A 27 31.88 -27.44 -46.69
CA PRO A 27 32.10 -26.17 -47.35
C PRO A 27 30.94 -25.16 -47.14
N LEU A 28 31.32 -23.89 -47.28
CA LEU A 28 30.45 -22.72 -47.22
C LEU A 28 29.30 -22.80 -48.22
N HIS A 29 28.07 -22.76 -47.66
CA HIS A 29 26.92 -22.25 -48.40
C HIS A 29 26.67 -20.81 -47.94
N GLN A 30 26.80 -19.86 -48.86
CA GLN A 30 26.37 -18.48 -48.69
C GLN A 30 24.86 -18.48 -48.38
N ARG A 31 24.50 -18.18 -47.18
CA ARG A 31 23.11 -17.83 -46.80
C ARG A 31 22.92 -16.35 -47.00
N ALA A 32 21.94 -16.02 -47.85
CA ALA A 32 21.41 -14.68 -48.01
C ALA A 32 21.10 -14.03 -46.64
N SER A 33 21.57 -12.83 -46.47
CA SER A 33 21.26 -12.01 -45.33
C SER A 33 19.80 -11.57 -45.38
N THR A 34 18.94 -12.19 -44.59
CA THR A 34 17.61 -11.64 -44.29
C THR A 34 17.80 -10.32 -43.53
N PRO A 35 17.05 -9.27 -43.88
CA PRO A 35 17.13 -8.02 -43.14
C PRO A 35 16.65 -8.29 -41.71
N ARG A 36 17.54 -8.07 -40.75
CA ARG A 36 17.21 -8.12 -39.31
C ARG A 36 16.23 -6.98 -39.05
N ALA A 37 14.95 -7.32 -38.85
CA ALA A 37 13.96 -6.34 -38.36
C ALA A 37 14.52 -5.68 -37.12
N ALA A 38 14.70 -4.37 -37.18
CA ALA A 38 15.06 -3.58 -36.03
C ALA A 38 13.89 -3.71 -35.03
N LEU A 39 14.11 -4.43 -33.95
CA LEU A 39 13.25 -4.34 -32.78
C LEU A 39 13.31 -2.89 -32.32
N HIS A 40 12.31 -2.11 -32.71
CA HIS A 40 12.08 -0.84 -32.06
C HIS A 40 11.83 -1.15 -30.59
N GLY A 41 12.86 -0.99 -29.77
CA GLY A 41 12.72 -0.94 -28.33
C GLY A 41 11.75 0.18 -28.02
N SER A 42 10.49 -0.19 -27.76
CA SER A 42 9.56 0.74 -27.15
C SER A 42 10.23 1.20 -25.86
N ALA A 43 10.63 2.47 -25.80
CA ALA A 43 11.13 3.06 -24.56
C ALA A 43 10.04 2.80 -23.52
N SER A 44 10.33 1.98 -22.51
CA SER A 44 9.39 1.72 -21.43
C SER A 44 9.03 3.07 -20.83
N ARG A 45 7.76 3.46 -20.87
CA ARG A 45 7.31 4.66 -20.17
C ARG A 45 7.75 4.55 -18.72
N PRO A 46 8.31 5.62 -18.13
CA PRO A 46 8.63 5.57 -16.69
C PRO A 46 7.35 5.23 -15.95
N GLY A 47 7.43 4.23 -15.06
CA GLY A 47 6.30 3.80 -14.24
C GLY A 47 5.78 4.93 -13.37
N ALA A 48 4.51 4.86 -12.96
CA ALA A 48 3.92 5.85 -12.07
C ALA A 48 4.71 5.92 -10.74
N ARG A 49 5.00 7.12 -10.27
CA ARG A 49 5.59 7.34 -8.94
C ARG A 49 4.49 7.45 -7.91
N VAL A 50 4.44 6.49 -6.99
CA VAL A 50 3.38 6.36 -5.99
C VAL A 50 3.93 6.57 -4.60
N ALA A 51 3.31 7.49 -3.85
CA ALA A 51 3.56 7.66 -2.43
C ALA A 51 2.71 6.66 -1.62
N LEU A 52 3.34 5.84 -0.78
CA LEU A 52 2.66 4.98 0.17
C LEU A 52 2.80 5.58 1.57
N VAL A 53 1.69 5.92 2.21
CA VAL A 53 1.66 6.57 3.53
C VAL A 53 1.29 5.57 4.60
N LEU A 54 2.24 5.28 5.50
CA LEU A 54 2.10 4.34 6.60
C LEU A 54 1.80 5.05 7.93
N SER A 55 1.35 4.29 8.92
CA SER A 55 0.89 4.79 10.22
C SER A 55 1.44 4.03 11.43
N GLY A 56 2.61 3.38 11.29
CA GLY A 56 3.19 2.44 12.25
C GLY A 56 3.25 1.02 11.66
N CYS A 57 3.45 0.01 12.50
CA CYS A 57 3.60 -1.39 12.10
C CYS A 57 2.83 -2.33 13.03
N GLY A 58 1.64 -2.75 12.64
CA GLY A 58 0.76 -3.64 13.41
C GLY A 58 -0.69 -3.17 13.37
N VAL A 59 -1.64 -4.12 13.24
CA VAL A 59 -3.05 -3.79 13.00
C VAL A 59 -3.66 -2.95 14.12
N TYR A 60 -3.32 -3.18 15.41
CA TYR A 60 -4.01 -2.54 16.54
C TYR A 60 -3.46 -1.16 16.91
N ASP A 61 -2.23 -0.82 16.51
CA ASP A 61 -1.57 0.46 16.85
C ASP A 61 -0.85 1.14 15.68
N GLY A 62 -0.87 0.52 14.49
CA GLY A 62 -0.19 1.01 13.31
C GLY A 62 -0.89 0.61 12.02
N THR A 63 -0.10 0.48 10.96
CA THR A 63 -0.52 0.01 9.64
C THR A 63 -0.83 -1.50 9.68
N GLU A 64 -1.92 -1.92 9.04
CA GLU A 64 -2.18 -3.33 8.79
C GLU A 64 -1.13 -3.87 7.80
N ILE A 65 -0.36 -4.87 8.26
CA ILE A 65 0.86 -5.32 7.55
C ILE A 65 0.51 -6.04 6.24
N HIS A 66 -0.55 -6.86 6.23
CA HIS A 66 -0.95 -7.61 5.03
C HIS A 66 -1.48 -6.67 3.94
N GLU A 67 -2.21 -5.62 4.32
CA GLU A 67 -2.68 -4.59 3.39
C GLU A 67 -1.51 -3.83 2.78
N ALA A 68 -0.57 -3.36 3.59
CA ALA A 68 0.63 -2.68 3.10
C ALA A 68 1.46 -3.58 2.18
N SER A 69 1.62 -4.87 2.55
CA SER A 69 2.32 -5.86 1.75
C SER A 69 1.63 -6.12 0.41
N ALA A 70 0.30 -6.29 0.41
CA ALA A 70 -0.49 -6.47 -0.81
C ALA A 70 -0.36 -5.25 -1.74
N ILE A 71 -0.47 -4.04 -1.21
CA ILE A 71 -0.28 -2.80 -1.97
C ILE A 71 1.11 -2.78 -2.63
N LEU A 72 2.17 -3.04 -1.87
CA LEU A 72 3.55 -3.06 -2.38
C LEU A 72 3.74 -4.10 -3.49
N VAL A 73 3.17 -5.30 -3.33
CA VAL A 73 3.23 -6.37 -4.36
C VAL A 73 2.52 -5.94 -5.63
N HIS A 74 1.30 -5.38 -5.52
CA HIS A 74 0.53 -4.95 -6.70
C HIS A 74 1.15 -3.73 -7.39
N LEU A 75 1.70 -2.77 -6.65
CA LEU A 75 2.45 -1.65 -7.23
C LEU A 75 3.69 -2.12 -7.99
N SER A 76 4.44 -3.07 -7.40
CA SER A 76 5.60 -3.68 -8.05
C SER A 76 5.22 -4.43 -9.34
N ARG A 77 4.13 -5.20 -9.33
CA ARG A 77 3.58 -5.88 -10.52
C ARG A 77 3.13 -4.88 -11.60
N GLY A 78 2.61 -3.73 -11.17
CA GLY A 78 2.20 -2.64 -12.06
C GLY A 78 3.37 -1.77 -12.57
N GLY A 79 4.61 -2.10 -12.22
CA GLY A 79 5.80 -1.35 -12.65
C GLY A 79 5.92 0.05 -12.03
N ALA A 80 5.23 0.31 -10.91
CA ALA A 80 5.29 1.60 -10.22
C ALA A 80 6.58 1.76 -9.41
N GLU A 81 7.10 2.98 -9.37
CA GLU A 81 8.12 3.41 -8.43
C GLU A 81 7.46 3.84 -7.12
N VAL A 82 7.81 3.21 -6.01
CA VAL A 82 7.19 3.46 -4.71
C VAL A 82 8.12 4.22 -3.80
N GLN A 83 7.64 5.32 -3.23
CA GLN A 83 8.27 6.02 -2.12
C GLN A 83 7.37 5.92 -0.89
N ILE A 84 7.95 5.59 0.26
CA ILE A 84 7.21 5.33 1.49
C ILE A 84 7.40 6.49 2.47
N PHE A 85 6.30 6.88 3.11
CA PHE A 85 6.24 8.00 4.04
C PHE A 85 5.46 7.64 5.29
N ALA A 86 5.79 8.28 6.41
CA ALA A 86 4.99 8.23 7.63
C ALA A 86 5.21 9.52 8.44
N PRO A 87 4.24 9.96 9.26
CA PRO A 87 4.46 11.09 10.16
C PRO A 87 5.50 10.75 11.22
N ASP A 88 6.36 11.72 11.53
CA ASP A 88 7.37 11.61 12.59
C ASP A 88 6.77 12.09 13.91
N ILE A 89 5.90 11.27 14.50
CA ILE A 89 5.16 11.54 15.71
C ILE A 89 5.12 10.31 16.62
N PRO A 90 4.87 10.46 17.93
CA PRO A 90 4.57 9.34 18.81
C PRO A 90 3.30 8.61 18.38
N GLN A 91 3.28 7.28 18.52
CA GLN A 91 2.04 6.50 18.41
C GLN A 91 1.09 6.87 19.55
N MET A 92 -0.22 6.91 19.28
CA MET A 92 -1.23 7.12 20.31
C MET A 92 -1.20 6.02 21.37
N HIS A 93 -1.01 4.77 20.93
CA HIS A 93 -0.89 3.61 21.81
C HIS A 93 0.22 2.69 21.30
N VAL A 94 0.77 1.89 22.20
CA VAL A 94 1.52 0.67 21.90
C VAL A 94 0.67 -0.50 22.39
N ILE A 95 0.31 -1.42 21.48
CA ILE A 95 -0.58 -2.54 21.79
C ILE A 95 0.21 -3.84 21.79
N ASP A 96 0.07 -4.64 22.86
CA ASP A 96 0.47 -6.05 22.81
C ASP A 96 -0.51 -6.81 21.93
N HIS A 97 -0.09 -7.16 20.72
CA HIS A 97 -0.95 -7.83 19.74
C HIS A 97 -1.35 -9.25 20.15
N THR A 98 -0.69 -9.88 21.12
CA THR A 98 -1.07 -11.20 21.63
C THR A 98 -2.29 -11.12 22.56
N GLN A 99 -2.49 -9.98 23.20
CA GLN A 99 -3.56 -9.75 24.18
C GLN A 99 -4.58 -8.71 23.71
N GLY A 100 -4.24 -7.88 22.70
CA GLY A 100 -5.06 -6.77 22.25
C GLY A 100 -5.12 -5.60 23.24
N GLN A 101 -4.19 -5.53 24.21
CA GLN A 101 -4.20 -4.56 25.29
C GLN A 101 -3.07 -3.55 25.16
N PRO A 102 -3.29 -2.28 25.58
CA PRO A 102 -2.25 -1.27 25.63
C PRO A 102 -1.11 -1.65 26.58
N SER A 103 0.13 -1.43 26.12
CA SER A 103 1.34 -1.48 26.94
C SER A 103 1.65 -0.07 27.44
N GLU A 104 1.12 0.32 28.59
CA GLU A 104 1.21 1.68 29.11
C GLU A 104 2.64 2.18 29.39
N LYS A 105 3.58 1.27 29.53
CA LYS A 105 4.99 1.59 29.81
C LYS A 105 5.84 1.76 28.54
N GLU A 106 5.28 1.45 27.36
CA GLU A 106 5.98 1.56 26.10
C GLU A 106 5.56 2.82 25.34
N SER A 107 6.51 3.43 24.65
CA SER A 107 6.29 4.49 23.69
C SER A 107 7.02 4.15 22.40
N ARG A 108 6.36 4.35 21.25
CA ARG A 108 6.93 4.11 19.93
C ARG A 108 6.64 5.31 19.02
N ASN A 109 7.50 5.47 18.02
CA ASN A 109 7.37 6.51 17.01
C ASN A 109 6.80 5.92 15.72
N VAL A 110 5.82 6.58 15.12
CA VAL A 110 5.11 6.12 13.91
C VAL A 110 6.07 5.92 12.74
N LEU A 111 6.98 6.86 12.49
CA LEU A 111 7.95 6.77 11.39
C LEU A 111 8.92 5.60 11.61
N THR A 112 9.43 5.45 12.83
CA THR A 112 10.38 4.39 13.19
C THR A 112 9.73 3.00 13.04
N GLU A 113 8.50 2.83 13.49
CA GLU A 113 7.79 1.55 13.34
C GLU A 113 7.42 1.27 11.88
N SER A 114 6.97 2.29 11.13
CA SER A 114 6.68 2.17 9.70
C SER A 114 7.91 1.74 8.89
N ALA A 115 9.12 2.12 9.32
CA ALA A 115 10.36 1.72 8.68
C ALA A 115 10.58 0.20 8.62
N ARG A 116 9.94 -0.58 9.49
CA ARG A 116 9.96 -2.06 9.47
C ARG A 116 9.32 -2.58 8.20
N ILE A 117 8.16 -2.05 7.80
CA ILE A 117 7.47 -2.40 6.55
C ILE A 117 8.27 -1.88 5.34
N ALA A 118 8.80 -0.66 5.43
CA ALA A 118 9.57 0.00 4.39
C ALA A 118 11.01 -0.57 4.22
N ARG A 119 11.44 -1.50 5.08
CA ARG A 119 12.81 -2.05 5.11
C ARG A 119 13.87 -0.94 5.22
N GLY A 120 13.59 0.06 6.06
CA GLY A 120 14.45 1.21 6.32
C GLY A 120 14.38 2.34 5.29
N LYS A 121 13.76 2.14 4.12
CA LYS A 121 13.64 3.17 3.08
C LYS A 121 12.35 3.96 3.25
N ILE A 122 12.36 4.93 4.13
CA ILE A 122 11.19 5.75 4.47
C ILE A 122 11.61 7.20 4.70
N SER A 123 10.68 8.13 4.46
CA SER A 123 10.86 9.56 4.71
C SER A 123 9.73 10.09 5.58
N SER A 124 9.97 11.21 6.27
CA SER A 124 8.92 11.90 7.00
C SER A 124 7.82 12.39 6.05
N LEU A 125 6.56 12.24 6.47
CA LEU A 125 5.39 12.70 5.71
C LEU A 125 5.42 14.21 5.42
N ALA A 126 6.06 14.99 6.28
CA ALA A 126 6.26 16.42 6.07
C ALA A 126 7.00 16.74 4.75
N GLN A 127 7.81 15.80 4.23
CA GLN A 127 8.55 15.95 2.98
C GLN A 127 7.76 15.52 1.74
N LEU A 128 6.60 14.88 1.90
CA LEU A 128 5.79 14.43 0.78
C LEU A 128 5.15 15.63 0.07
N SER A 129 5.37 15.71 -1.24
CA SER A 129 4.72 16.68 -2.12
C SER A 129 4.07 15.97 -3.30
N ALA A 130 2.85 16.37 -3.62
CA ALA A 130 2.13 15.89 -4.80
C ALA A 130 2.84 16.27 -6.12
N ALA A 131 3.68 17.30 -6.14
CA ALA A 131 4.41 17.69 -7.35
C ALA A 131 5.35 16.59 -7.86
N ASN A 132 5.89 15.75 -6.95
CA ASN A 132 6.89 14.72 -7.26
C ASN A 132 6.30 13.31 -7.42
N HIS A 133 4.99 13.13 -7.24
CA HIS A 133 4.31 11.83 -7.27
C HIS A 133 3.08 11.89 -8.17
N ASP A 134 2.69 10.74 -8.70
CA ASP A 134 1.54 10.59 -9.58
C ASP A 134 0.29 10.12 -8.85
N ALA A 135 0.46 9.46 -7.70
CA ALA A 135 -0.62 8.98 -6.84
C ALA A 135 -0.17 8.87 -5.38
N ALA A 136 -1.13 8.82 -4.46
CA ALA A 136 -0.89 8.46 -3.06
C ALA A 136 -1.80 7.30 -2.64
N ILE A 137 -1.30 6.38 -1.79
CA ILE A 137 -2.07 5.27 -1.24
C ILE A 137 -1.89 5.20 0.28
N PHE A 138 -3.01 4.95 0.98
CA PHE A 138 -3.10 4.83 2.43
C PHE A 138 -3.66 3.46 2.81
N PRO A 139 -2.85 2.54 3.33
CA PRO A 139 -3.34 1.31 3.95
C PRO A 139 -4.16 1.63 5.20
N GLY A 140 -4.96 0.64 5.65
CA GLY A 140 -5.65 0.73 6.91
C GLY A 140 -4.82 0.25 8.10
N GLY A 141 -5.48 -0.40 9.04
CA GLY A 141 -5.03 -0.66 10.40
C GLY A 141 -5.47 0.47 11.33
N PHE A 142 -5.52 0.18 12.63
CA PHE A 142 -5.93 1.20 13.61
C PHE A 142 -5.00 2.41 13.67
N GLY A 143 -3.78 2.32 13.13
CA GLY A 143 -2.90 3.48 13.00
C GLY A 143 -3.50 4.59 12.13
N ALA A 144 -4.30 4.28 11.11
CA ALA A 144 -5.01 5.29 10.35
C ALA A 144 -6.03 6.05 11.22
N ALA A 145 -6.68 5.36 12.14
CA ALA A 145 -7.69 5.92 13.04
C ALA A 145 -7.11 6.51 14.34
N LYS A 146 -5.85 6.19 14.71
CA LYS A 146 -5.20 6.61 15.96
C LYS A 146 -4.03 7.57 15.74
N ASN A 147 -3.24 7.36 14.67
CA ASN A 147 -2.00 8.12 14.42
C ASN A 147 -2.16 9.11 13.26
N LEU A 148 -2.88 8.75 12.19
CA LEU A 148 -3.18 9.67 11.08
C LEU A 148 -4.41 10.53 11.37
N SER A 149 -5.21 10.17 12.35
CA SER A 149 -6.37 10.92 12.85
C SER A 149 -6.67 10.55 14.30
N THR A 150 -7.66 11.22 14.88
CA THR A 150 -8.22 10.87 16.21
C THR A 150 -9.53 10.08 16.10
N PHE A 151 -9.82 9.51 14.93
CA PHE A 151 -11.11 8.87 14.64
C PHE A 151 -11.45 7.73 15.60
N ALA A 152 -10.47 6.95 16.06
CA ALA A 152 -10.70 5.87 17.01
C ALA A 152 -11.24 6.34 18.39
N VAL A 153 -11.02 7.61 18.72
CA VAL A 153 -11.47 8.21 20.00
C VAL A 153 -12.65 9.15 19.78
N ASP A 154 -12.56 10.02 18.77
CA ASP A 154 -13.49 11.14 18.57
C ASP A 154 -14.58 10.84 17.51
N GLY A 155 -14.53 9.68 16.84
CA GLY A 155 -15.50 9.31 15.82
C GLY A 155 -15.66 10.38 14.73
N LYS A 156 -16.89 10.80 14.45
CA LYS A 156 -17.21 11.85 13.45
C LYS A 156 -16.60 13.22 13.77
N ASP A 157 -16.30 13.50 15.03
CA ASP A 157 -15.73 14.77 15.47
C ASP A 157 -14.19 14.76 15.43
N CYS A 158 -13.59 13.71 14.86
CA CYS A 158 -12.15 13.52 14.76
C CYS A 158 -11.44 14.66 14.05
N ARG A 159 -10.15 14.76 14.35
CA ARG A 159 -9.18 15.59 13.62
C ARG A 159 -8.26 14.69 12.81
N VAL A 160 -7.87 15.12 11.62
CA VAL A 160 -6.86 14.46 10.80
C VAL A 160 -5.54 15.17 11.02
N ASN A 161 -4.45 14.39 11.13
CA ASN A 161 -3.09 14.93 11.23
C ASN A 161 -2.85 15.96 10.11
N GLU A 162 -2.19 17.07 10.43
CA GLU A 162 -2.05 18.22 9.53
C GLU A 162 -1.32 17.85 8.23
N ASP A 163 -0.25 17.06 8.30
CA ASP A 163 0.46 16.60 7.10
C ASP A 163 -0.38 15.64 6.26
N VAL A 164 -1.16 14.76 6.89
CA VAL A 164 -2.10 13.87 6.18
C VAL A 164 -3.17 14.69 5.47
N ALA A 165 -3.76 15.67 6.16
CA ALA A 165 -4.76 16.55 5.57
C ALA A 165 -4.19 17.39 4.42
N ARG A 166 -2.95 17.89 4.56
CA ARG A 166 -2.22 18.60 3.52
C ARG A 166 -2.02 17.72 2.29
N VAL A 167 -1.47 16.52 2.47
CA VAL A 167 -1.21 15.57 1.38
C VAL A 167 -2.50 15.21 0.64
N LEU A 168 -3.58 14.87 1.34
CA LEU A 168 -4.87 14.56 0.72
C LEU A 168 -5.37 15.72 -0.13
N LYS A 169 -5.30 16.96 0.38
CA LYS A 169 -5.72 18.17 -0.35
C LYS A 169 -4.83 18.46 -1.57
N GLU A 170 -3.51 18.28 -1.44
CA GLU A 170 -2.56 18.49 -2.53
C GLU A 170 -2.80 17.52 -3.70
N PHE A 171 -2.92 16.21 -3.43
CA PHE A 171 -3.18 15.22 -4.46
C PHE A 171 -4.56 15.44 -5.11
N HIS A 172 -5.60 15.67 -4.31
CA HIS A 172 -6.93 15.97 -4.81
C HIS A 172 -6.96 17.25 -5.66
N GLY A 173 -6.37 18.35 -5.17
CA GLY A 173 -6.31 19.62 -5.89
C GLY A 173 -5.49 19.56 -7.19
N ALA A 174 -4.49 18.67 -7.24
CA ALA A 174 -3.71 18.37 -8.45
C ALA A 174 -4.40 17.40 -9.41
N GLY A 175 -5.61 16.88 -9.08
CA GLY A 175 -6.32 15.88 -9.86
C GLY A 175 -5.57 14.54 -9.95
N LYS A 176 -4.77 14.21 -8.95
CA LYS A 176 -4.01 12.96 -8.86
C LYS A 176 -4.75 11.92 -8.02
N PRO A 177 -4.73 10.63 -8.43
CA PRO A 177 -5.48 9.60 -7.74
C PRO A 177 -4.98 9.32 -6.32
N ILE A 178 -5.96 9.02 -5.45
CA ILE A 178 -5.75 8.65 -4.06
C ILE A 178 -6.41 7.30 -3.82
N GLY A 179 -5.62 6.31 -3.37
CA GLY A 179 -6.12 4.99 -2.95
C GLY A 179 -6.20 4.88 -1.42
N LEU A 180 -7.29 4.32 -0.90
CA LEU A 180 -7.42 4.05 0.55
C LEU A 180 -8.14 2.73 0.78
N CYS A 181 -7.73 1.95 1.77
CA CYS A 181 -8.43 0.70 2.09
C CYS A 181 -8.77 0.56 3.58
N CYS A 182 -9.64 -0.38 3.88
CA CYS A 182 -10.07 -0.71 5.24
C CYS A 182 -10.69 0.51 5.96
N ILE A 183 -10.09 0.97 7.06
CA ILE A 183 -10.53 2.15 7.81
C ILE A 183 -10.00 3.48 7.25
N ALA A 184 -8.95 3.46 6.40
CA ALA A 184 -8.34 4.69 5.89
C ALA A 184 -9.28 5.61 5.10
N PRO A 185 -10.37 5.15 4.42
CA PRO A 185 -11.33 6.03 3.76
C PRO A 185 -11.95 7.11 4.67
N VAL A 186 -11.96 6.94 6.00
CA VAL A 186 -12.40 7.98 6.94
C VAL A 186 -11.56 9.26 6.84
N LEU A 187 -10.27 9.14 6.46
CA LEU A 187 -9.37 10.28 6.27
C LEU A 187 -9.84 11.15 5.11
N ALA A 188 -10.13 10.53 3.98
CA ALA A 188 -10.65 11.22 2.80
C ALA A 188 -12.05 11.80 3.07
N ALA A 189 -12.94 11.04 3.72
CA ALA A 189 -14.28 11.49 4.10
C ALA A 189 -14.24 12.75 4.98
N LYS A 190 -13.28 12.85 5.90
CA LYS A 190 -13.12 14.02 6.78
C LYS A 190 -12.53 15.23 6.07
N VAL A 191 -11.57 15.03 5.17
CA VAL A 191 -10.76 16.11 4.58
C VAL A 191 -11.33 16.61 3.25
N LEU A 192 -11.90 15.71 2.45
CA LEU A 192 -12.35 15.98 1.08
C LEU A 192 -13.89 15.94 1.01
N ARG A 193 -14.51 17.10 0.85
CA ARG A 193 -15.98 17.18 0.84
C ARG A 193 -16.59 16.51 -0.37
N GLY A 194 -17.64 15.72 -0.13
CA GLY A 194 -18.46 15.13 -1.20
C GLY A 194 -17.79 14.01 -1.98
N VAL A 195 -16.71 13.39 -1.43
CA VAL A 195 -16.13 12.19 -2.02
C VAL A 195 -17.04 10.98 -1.84
N GLU A 196 -16.95 10.05 -2.78
CA GLU A 196 -17.58 8.75 -2.69
C GLU A 196 -16.55 7.71 -2.27
N VAL A 197 -16.83 6.96 -1.19
CA VAL A 197 -15.92 5.95 -0.65
C VAL A 197 -16.64 4.68 -0.24
N THR A 198 -15.92 3.57 -0.14
CA THR A 198 -16.43 2.35 0.48
C THR A 198 -15.59 1.94 1.68
N VAL A 199 -16.25 1.41 2.68
CA VAL A 199 -15.69 0.63 3.79
C VAL A 199 -16.34 -0.75 3.88
N GLY A 200 -17.04 -1.18 2.82
CA GLY A 200 -17.73 -2.46 2.70
C GLY A 200 -19.23 -2.33 2.80
N HIS A 201 -19.84 -3.23 3.58
CA HIS A 201 -21.29 -3.24 3.80
C HIS A 201 -21.70 -2.29 4.93
N GLU A 202 -22.99 -1.90 4.91
CA GLU A 202 -23.60 -1.00 5.91
C GLU A 202 -24.24 -1.76 7.06
N GLN A 203 -24.43 -3.06 6.90
CA GLN A 203 -25.04 -3.94 7.89
C GLN A 203 -24.11 -5.13 8.15
N GLU A 204 -24.07 -5.52 9.41
CA GLU A 204 -23.39 -6.73 9.81
C GLU A 204 -24.22 -7.96 9.41
N GLU A 205 -23.56 -8.96 8.83
CA GLU A 205 -24.21 -10.18 8.34
C GLU A 205 -23.43 -11.41 8.82
N GLY A 206 -23.85 -12.01 9.93
CA GLY A 206 -23.32 -13.27 10.43
C GLY A 206 -21.83 -13.25 10.80
N GLY A 207 -21.30 -12.14 11.29
CA GLY A 207 -19.90 -11.95 11.64
C GLY A 207 -19.02 -11.44 10.48
N LYS A 208 -19.55 -11.37 9.27
CA LYS A 208 -18.78 -11.07 8.06
C LYS A 208 -18.33 -9.61 7.96
N TRP A 209 -19.14 -8.67 8.49
CA TRP A 209 -18.88 -7.24 8.42
C TRP A 209 -18.85 -6.59 9.82
N PRO A 210 -17.88 -6.97 10.66
CA PRO A 210 -17.88 -6.57 12.08
C PRO A 210 -17.76 -5.06 12.29
N TYR A 211 -17.34 -4.31 11.27
CA TYR A 211 -17.17 -2.85 11.32
C TYR A 211 -18.19 -2.10 10.45
N ALA A 212 -19.32 -2.71 10.13
CA ALA A 212 -20.37 -2.12 9.26
C ALA A 212 -20.84 -0.72 9.71
N GLY A 213 -20.87 -0.46 11.02
CA GLY A 213 -21.20 0.87 11.58
C GLY A 213 -20.28 2.01 11.12
N THR A 214 -19.09 1.70 10.58
CA THR A 214 -18.21 2.73 10.00
C THR A 214 -18.83 3.43 8.79
N ALA A 215 -19.73 2.78 8.07
CA ALA A 215 -20.46 3.39 6.95
C ALA A 215 -21.30 4.60 7.39
N GLU A 216 -21.94 4.53 8.56
CA GLU A 216 -22.68 5.68 9.12
C GLU A 216 -21.75 6.83 9.49
N ALA A 217 -20.58 6.51 10.05
CA ALA A 217 -19.57 7.54 10.34
C ALA A 217 -19.07 8.23 9.06
N ILE A 218 -18.86 7.50 7.97
CA ILE A 218 -18.51 8.06 6.64
C ILE A 218 -19.59 9.08 6.19
N LYS A 219 -20.87 8.72 6.30
CA LYS A 219 -21.99 9.61 5.95
C LYS A 219 -22.04 10.84 6.86
N ALA A 220 -21.82 10.65 8.16
CA ALA A 220 -21.77 11.75 9.15
C ALA A 220 -20.60 12.71 8.92
N LEU A 221 -19.49 12.24 8.33
CA LEU A 221 -18.35 13.06 7.90
C LEU A 221 -18.63 13.86 6.61
N GLY A 222 -19.78 13.63 5.95
CA GLY A 222 -20.20 14.37 4.75
C GLY A 222 -19.76 13.74 3.43
N ALA A 223 -19.28 12.50 3.46
CA ALA A 223 -18.99 11.69 2.27
C ALA A 223 -20.17 10.79 1.90
N LYS A 224 -20.21 10.31 0.65
CA LYS A 224 -21.14 9.29 0.22
C LYS A 224 -20.51 7.91 0.41
N HIS A 225 -21.18 7.04 1.15
CA HIS A 225 -20.80 5.64 1.25
C HIS A 225 -21.38 4.83 0.09
N CYS A 226 -20.55 3.98 -0.53
CA CYS A 226 -20.93 3.09 -1.63
C CYS A 226 -20.65 1.65 -1.20
N VAL A 227 -21.68 0.81 -1.13
CA VAL A 227 -21.53 -0.61 -0.75
C VAL A 227 -20.71 -1.34 -1.79
N LYS A 228 -19.69 -2.08 -1.35
CA LYS A 228 -18.83 -2.94 -2.16
C LYS A 228 -18.46 -4.23 -1.43
N GLY A 229 -18.32 -5.30 -2.20
CA GLY A 229 -17.76 -6.56 -1.70
C GLY A 229 -16.26 -6.45 -1.49
N VAL A 230 -15.69 -7.40 -0.73
CA VAL A 230 -14.28 -7.38 -0.33
C VAL A 230 -13.29 -7.46 -1.51
N THR A 231 -13.67 -8.12 -2.60
CA THR A 231 -12.85 -8.26 -3.82
C THR A 231 -13.07 -7.14 -4.83
N GLU A 232 -13.87 -6.13 -4.46
CA GLU A 232 -14.20 -4.98 -5.30
C GLU A 232 -13.52 -3.70 -4.80
N ALA A 233 -13.46 -2.71 -5.68
CA ALA A 233 -13.14 -1.33 -5.32
C ALA A 233 -14.22 -0.37 -5.81
N HIS A 234 -14.42 0.72 -5.08
CA HIS A 234 -15.19 1.86 -5.55
C HIS A 234 -14.25 2.91 -6.14
N VAL A 235 -14.59 3.43 -7.33
CA VAL A 235 -13.83 4.45 -8.02
C VAL A 235 -14.69 5.72 -8.13
N ASP A 236 -14.37 6.71 -7.34
CA ASP A 236 -14.90 8.06 -7.50
C ASP A 236 -14.13 8.77 -8.63
N GLN A 237 -14.66 8.68 -9.83
CA GLN A 237 -14.02 9.24 -11.03
C GLN A 237 -13.86 10.77 -10.97
N LYS A 238 -14.83 11.46 -10.34
CA LYS A 238 -14.83 12.91 -10.23
C LYS A 238 -13.70 13.41 -9.33
N ASN A 239 -13.52 12.76 -8.18
CA ASN A 239 -12.53 13.13 -7.18
C ASN A 239 -11.23 12.34 -7.31
N LYS A 240 -11.18 11.34 -8.22
CA LYS A 240 -10.07 10.38 -8.38
C LYS A 240 -9.69 9.68 -7.08
N VAL A 241 -10.68 9.30 -6.29
CA VAL A 241 -10.52 8.55 -5.06
C VAL A 241 -10.93 7.11 -5.28
N VAL A 242 -10.06 6.16 -4.96
CA VAL A 242 -10.30 4.72 -5.10
C VAL A 242 -10.24 4.06 -3.75
N THR A 243 -11.29 3.31 -3.38
CA THR A 243 -11.37 2.68 -2.07
C THR A 243 -11.77 1.21 -2.17
N THR A 244 -11.33 0.37 -1.23
CA THR A 244 -11.71 -1.04 -1.09
C THR A 244 -11.87 -1.41 0.37
N PRO A 245 -12.80 -2.34 0.71
CA PRO A 245 -13.08 -2.69 2.10
C PRO A 245 -11.92 -3.32 2.85
N ALA A 246 -11.14 -4.17 2.20
CA ALA A 246 -10.07 -4.96 2.84
C ALA A 246 -10.55 -5.63 4.14
N PHE A 247 -9.79 -5.54 5.25
CA PHE A 247 -10.13 -6.17 6.53
C PHE A 247 -11.32 -5.54 7.30
N MET A 248 -12.10 -4.65 6.69
CA MET A 248 -13.45 -4.35 7.19
C MET A 248 -14.37 -5.57 7.03
N CYS A 249 -13.99 -6.54 6.20
CA CYS A 249 -14.65 -7.83 6.02
C CYS A 249 -13.84 -8.94 6.70
N ASP A 250 -14.49 -9.77 7.50
CA ASP A 250 -13.90 -11.02 8.01
C ASP A 250 -13.99 -12.10 6.93
N THR A 251 -12.85 -12.44 6.33
CA THR A 251 -12.76 -13.37 5.20
C THR A 251 -11.34 -13.91 5.03
N ALA A 252 -11.16 -14.83 4.08
CA ALA A 252 -9.85 -15.36 3.74
C ALA A 252 -8.90 -14.29 3.18
N LEU A 253 -7.62 -14.36 3.56
CA LEU A 253 -6.59 -13.38 3.24
C LEU A 253 -6.46 -13.10 1.73
N HIS A 254 -6.64 -14.11 0.88
CA HIS A 254 -6.54 -13.92 -0.57
C HIS A 254 -7.64 -13.01 -1.13
N HIS A 255 -8.87 -13.02 -0.57
CA HIS A 255 -9.92 -12.10 -0.97
C HIS A 255 -9.54 -10.64 -0.65
N ILE A 256 -8.89 -10.41 0.50
CA ILE A 256 -8.34 -9.10 0.88
C ILE A 256 -7.29 -8.66 -0.15
N HIS A 257 -6.35 -9.56 -0.47
CA HIS A 257 -5.30 -9.32 -1.45
C HIS A 257 -5.86 -8.98 -2.83
N ASP A 258 -6.90 -9.70 -3.27
CA ASP A 258 -7.54 -9.49 -4.58
C ASP A 258 -8.22 -8.12 -4.67
N GLY A 259 -9.00 -7.73 -3.64
CA GLY A 259 -9.63 -6.41 -3.55
C GLY A 259 -8.63 -5.26 -3.57
N ILE A 260 -7.54 -5.40 -2.81
CA ILE A 260 -6.43 -4.44 -2.83
C ILE A 260 -5.81 -4.38 -4.23
N GLY A 261 -5.68 -5.51 -4.92
CA GLY A 261 -5.21 -5.57 -6.30
C GLY A 261 -6.10 -4.80 -7.26
N VAL A 262 -7.43 -4.86 -7.10
CA VAL A 262 -8.37 -4.05 -7.88
C VAL A 262 -8.16 -2.56 -7.61
N MET A 263 -8.08 -2.16 -6.34
CA MET A 263 -7.82 -0.77 -5.95
C MET A 263 -6.53 -0.23 -6.55
N VAL A 264 -5.42 -0.96 -6.41
CA VAL A 264 -4.10 -0.52 -6.91
C VAL A 264 -4.11 -0.39 -8.44
N ARG A 265 -4.69 -1.34 -9.17
CA ARG A 265 -4.82 -1.23 -10.64
C ARG A 265 -5.60 0.01 -11.03
N SER A 266 -6.76 0.26 -10.40
CA SER A 266 -7.57 1.44 -10.69
C SER A 266 -6.84 2.75 -10.38
N VAL A 267 -6.04 2.79 -9.29
CA VAL A 267 -5.18 3.96 -8.99
C VAL A 267 -4.16 4.17 -10.09
N LEU A 268 -3.47 3.11 -10.54
CA LEU A 268 -2.46 3.21 -11.60
C LEU A 268 -3.08 3.65 -12.94
N GLU A 269 -4.23 3.09 -13.31
CA GLU A 269 -4.98 3.49 -14.52
C GLU A 269 -5.34 4.98 -14.49
N LEU A 270 -5.77 5.51 -13.35
CA LEU A 270 -6.12 6.93 -13.20
C LEU A 270 -4.91 7.86 -13.28
N THR A 271 -3.68 7.36 -13.14
CA THR A 271 -2.47 8.19 -13.38
C THR A 271 -2.23 8.47 -14.85
N GLY A 272 -2.78 7.65 -15.76
CA GLY A 272 -2.57 7.78 -17.22
C GLY A 272 -1.18 7.34 -17.70
N LYS A 273 -0.40 6.62 -16.87
CA LYS A 273 0.98 6.17 -17.16
C LYS A 273 1.04 4.66 -17.40
#